data_140fdef55d41d80a9467b90846f61cc8
#
_entry.id   140fdef55d41d80a9467b90846f61cc8
#
_cell.length_a   1.000
_cell.length_b   1.000
_cell.length_c   1.000
_cell.angle_alpha   90.00
_cell.angle_beta   90.00
_cell.angle_gamma   90.00
#
_symmetry.space_group_name_H-M   'P 1'
#
loop_
_entity.id
_entity.type
_entity.pdbx_description
1 polymer ?
#
loop_
_entity_poly.entity_id
_entity_poly.type
_entity_poly.pdbx_seq_one_letter_code
_entity_poly.pdbx_strand_id
1 'polypeptide(L)'
;MASFPTVSEARLQCLERQFQANLVNGADLGAAVSVWQGERELLHVAGGFMDRNRTRAWTPESLVPVWSCTKGLAAATTLAALEDAGIGLDTPVAAIWESFGQAVKEQVTLAEVLSHRAGLAALSHPPAVDDYAAVIKALEEEAPRWTTGHGYHVRTFGFLLEEIVRRVTGAASLGGFWREALAEPLGLDAWIGLPESEDDRVAELVPGRFGAENDEEARFYRSLGDRDGLTAQAFGSPRGLHSVGALNDPKVWRIGYPAFGGVASARGLAAFYGMLAQGGRCAGTALFNQSSLRAMESPLAQGQDQVFLRETAFAAGFMKDPVDAAGGKTRALFGPSTRAFGHPGAGGSLAFADPSMGIGFAYVMNQMERSVFPTEKALSLVACLYGETR
;
A
#
# COMPACT_ATOMS: atom_id res chain seq x y z
N MET A 1 -1.61 16.41 -24.15
CA MET A 1 -1.42 15.12 -23.46
C MET A 1 0.02 14.72 -23.59
N ALA A 2 0.67 14.26 -22.52
CA ALA A 2 2.03 13.72 -22.63
C ALA A 2 1.99 12.44 -23.48
N SER A 3 2.93 12.30 -24.42
CA SER A 3 3.08 11.07 -25.21
C SER A 3 3.93 10.09 -24.38
N PHE A 4 3.36 9.00 -23.94
CA PHE A 4 4.09 7.93 -23.25
C PHE A 4 4.64 6.90 -24.25
N PRO A 5 5.76 6.21 -23.91
CA PRO A 5 6.21 5.05 -24.65
C PRO A 5 5.15 3.96 -24.67
N THR A 6 4.85 3.40 -25.83
CA THR A 6 3.82 2.36 -25.96
C THR A 6 4.28 1.05 -25.34
N VAL A 7 3.43 0.43 -24.53
CA VAL A 7 3.61 -0.96 -24.10
C VAL A 7 3.31 -1.87 -25.29
N SER A 8 4.29 -2.67 -25.71
CA SER A 8 4.11 -3.54 -26.88
C SER A 8 3.20 -4.72 -26.59
N GLU A 9 2.51 -5.20 -27.60
CA GLU A 9 1.67 -6.40 -27.53
C GLU A 9 2.45 -7.62 -26.99
N ALA A 10 3.72 -7.77 -27.40
CA ALA A 10 4.58 -8.86 -26.94
C ALA A 10 4.80 -8.84 -25.42
N ARG A 11 4.89 -7.65 -24.79
CA ARG A 11 5.01 -7.51 -23.34
C ARG A 11 3.71 -7.89 -22.63
N LEU A 12 2.57 -7.47 -23.16
CA LEU A 12 1.26 -7.85 -22.61
C LEU A 12 1.03 -9.36 -22.72
N GLN A 13 1.37 -9.97 -23.84
CA GLN A 13 1.30 -11.42 -24.01
C GLN A 13 2.29 -12.17 -23.09
N CYS A 14 3.49 -11.63 -22.85
CA CYS A 14 4.42 -12.18 -21.86
C CYS A 14 3.78 -12.21 -20.47
N LEU A 15 3.21 -11.09 -20.06
CA LEU A 15 2.57 -10.93 -18.76
C LEU A 15 1.38 -11.89 -18.62
N GLU A 16 0.54 -12.03 -19.64
CA GLU A 16 -0.59 -12.96 -19.66
C GLU A 16 -0.12 -14.43 -19.53
N ARG A 17 0.91 -14.84 -20.32
CA ARG A 17 1.48 -16.18 -20.21
C ARG A 17 2.07 -16.45 -18.83
N GLN A 18 2.79 -15.49 -18.24
CA GLN A 18 3.35 -15.63 -16.90
C GLN A 18 2.25 -15.77 -15.85
N PHE A 19 1.17 -14.97 -15.95
CA PHE A 19 0.01 -15.09 -15.08
C PHE A 19 -0.64 -16.48 -15.17
N GLN A 20 -0.86 -16.99 -16.38
CA GLN A 20 -1.39 -18.32 -16.58
C GLN A 20 -0.46 -19.41 -16.03
N ALA A 21 0.86 -19.25 -16.18
CA ALA A 21 1.83 -20.16 -15.61
C ALA A 21 1.74 -20.22 -14.07
N ASN A 22 1.56 -19.07 -13.41
CA ASN A 22 1.38 -19.00 -11.94
C ASN A 22 0.14 -19.78 -11.47
N LEU A 23 -0.96 -19.73 -12.23
CA LEU A 23 -2.16 -20.51 -11.93
C LEU A 23 -1.96 -22.01 -12.17
N VAL A 24 -1.34 -22.38 -13.30
CA VAL A 24 -1.17 -23.80 -13.71
C VAL A 24 -0.19 -24.52 -12.79
N ASN A 25 0.90 -23.89 -12.39
CA ASN A 25 1.90 -24.48 -11.49
C ASN A 25 1.48 -24.43 -10.01
N GLY A 26 0.34 -23.83 -9.69
CA GLY A 26 -0.22 -23.76 -8.34
C GLY A 26 0.45 -22.70 -7.43
N ALA A 27 1.22 -21.77 -7.99
CA ALA A 27 1.73 -20.61 -7.26
C ALA A 27 0.58 -19.68 -6.83
N ASP A 28 -0.46 -19.57 -7.66
CA ASP A 28 -1.71 -18.90 -7.35
C ASP A 28 -2.87 -19.87 -7.21
N LEU A 29 -3.71 -19.69 -6.18
CA LEU A 29 -5.02 -20.31 -6.07
C LEU A 29 -6.04 -19.54 -6.90
N GLY A 30 -6.08 -18.24 -6.72
CA GLY A 30 -6.84 -17.27 -7.49
C GLY A 30 -6.13 -15.92 -7.47
N ALA A 31 -6.16 -15.23 -8.59
CA ALA A 31 -5.47 -13.96 -8.77
C ALA A 31 -6.07 -13.13 -9.90
N ALA A 32 -5.68 -11.86 -9.96
CA ALA A 32 -5.90 -11.00 -11.10
C ALA A 32 -4.72 -10.03 -11.28
N VAL A 33 -4.44 -9.67 -12.53
CA VAL A 33 -3.50 -8.62 -12.90
C VAL A 33 -4.16 -7.64 -13.84
N SER A 34 -3.90 -6.35 -13.65
CA SER A 34 -4.37 -5.29 -14.55
C SER A 34 -3.28 -4.28 -14.82
N VAL A 35 -3.26 -3.77 -16.05
CA VAL A 35 -2.34 -2.75 -16.53
C VAL A 35 -3.14 -1.65 -17.21
N TRP A 36 -2.93 -0.41 -16.77
CA TRP A 36 -3.50 0.78 -17.37
C TRP A 36 -2.40 1.68 -17.92
N GLN A 37 -2.66 2.35 -19.03
CA GLN A 37 -1.82 3.43 -19.52
C GLN A 37 -2.69 4.64 -19.84
N GLY A 38 -2.48 5.70 -19.09
CA GLY A 38 -3.43 6.81 -19.08
C GLY A 38 -4.82 6.36 -18.59
N GLU A 39 -5.86 6.74 -19.35
CA GLU A 39 -7.25 6.34 -19.08
C GLU A 39 -7.65 5.01 -19.75
N ARG A 40 -6.69 4.30 -20.35
CA ARG A 40 -6.95 3.08 -21.11
C ARG A 40 -6.46 1.84 -20.35
N GLU A 41 -7.36 0.88 -20.18
CA GLU A 41 -6.99 -0.48 -19.77
C GLU A 41 -6.29 -1.18 -20.95
N LEU A 42 -5.03 -1.60 -20.75
CA LEU A 42 -4.25 -2.33 -21.73
C LEU A 42 -4.42 -3.85 -21.57
N LEU A 43 -4.51 -4.30 -20.33
CA LEU A 43 -4.67 -5.71 -20.00
C LEU A 43 -5.45 -5.84 -18.69
N HIS A 44 -6.37 -6.81 -18.64
CA HIS A 44 -6.93 -7.35 -17.42
C HIS A 44 -7.13 -8.85 -17.58
N VAL A 45 -6.46 -9.63 -16.75
CA VAL A 45 -6.62 -11.07 -16.69
C VAL A 45 -6.87 -11.51 -15.26
N ALA A 46 -7.79 -12.45 -15.10
CA ALA A 46 -8.20 -12.98 -13.80
C ALA A 46 -8.45 -14.48 -13.94
N GLY A 47 -8.24 -15.25 -12.88
CA GLY A 47 -8.47 -16.68 -12.93
C GLY A 47 -8.23 -17.40 -11.62
N GLY A 48 -8.51 -18.70 -11.62
CA GLY A 48 -8.42 -19.55 -10.44
C GLY A 48 -9.68 -19.48 -9.58
N PHE A 49 -9.52 -19.56 -8.26
CA PHE A 49 -10.61 -19.70 -7.31
C PHE A 49 -10.53 -18.71 -6.16
N MET A 50 -11.69 -18.25 -5.70
CA MET A 50 -11.82 -17.30 -4.59
C MET A 50 -11.67 -17.95 -3.21
N ASP A 51 -11.73 -19.27 -3.11
CA ASP A 51 -11.69 -20.01 -1.85
C ASP A 51 -10.80 -21.24 -1.94
N ARG A 52 -10.29 -21.71 -0.78
CA ARG A 52 -9.41 -22.87 -0.68
C ARG A 52 -10.05 -24.18 -1.12
N ASN A 53 -11.37 -24.26 -1.07
CA ASN A 53 -12.13 -25.46 -1.47
C ASN A 53 -12.39 -25.49 -2.98
N ARG A 54 -12.03 -24.42 -3.71
CA ARG A 54 -12.23 -24.27 -5.16
C ARG A 54 -13.70 -24.37 -5.57
N THR A 55 -14.59 -23.83 -4.77
CA THR A 55 -16.04 -23.84 -5.02
C THR A 55 -16.53 -22.59 -5.73
N ARG A 56 -15.80 -21.47 -5.60
CA ARG A 56 -16.12 -20.18 -6.19
C ARG A 56 -15.02 -19.76 -7.16
N ALA A 57 -15.37 -19.64 -8.45
CA ALA A 57 -14.42 -19.17 -9.46
C ALA A 57 -14.04 -17.70 -9.22
N TRP A 58 -12.77 -17.34 -9.45
CA TRP A 58 -12.33 -15.97 -9.49
C TRP A 58 -12.83 -15.30 -10.77
N THR A 59 -13.47 -14.13 -10.64
CA THR A 59 -14.00 -13.34 -11.77
C THR A 59 -13.27 -12.01 -11.90
N PRO A 60 -13.43 -11.28 -13.01
CA PRO A 60 -12.88 -9.93 -13.15
C PRO A 60 -13.32 -8.95 -12.07
N GLU A 61 -14.47 -9.19 -11.44
CA GLU A 61 -15.07 -8.35 -10.39
C GLU A 61 -14.70 -8.82 -8.97
N SER A 62 -13.92 -9.90 -8.84
CA SER A 62 -13.51 -10.41 -7.54
C SER A 62 -12.69 -9.39 -6.78
N LEU A 63 -12.98 -9.26 -5.50
CA LEU A 63 -12.28 -8.44 -4.54
C LEU A 63 -11.41 -9.31 -3.63
N VAL A 64 -10.35 -8.74 -3.07
CA VAL A 64 -9.52 -9.41 -2.08
C VAL A 64 -8.94 -8.41 -1.09
N PRO A 65 -8.74 -8.78 0.19
CA PRO A 65 -8.00 -7.93 1.12
C PRO A 65 -6.55 -7.76 0.64
N VAL A 66 -6.12 -6.51 0.43
CA VAL A 66 -4.85 -6.19 -0.25
C VAL A 66 -3.72 -5.77 0.69
N TRP A 67 -3.90 -5.96 2.00
CA TRP A 67 -2.92 -5.61 3.01
C TRP A 67 -2.36 -4.19 2.82
N SER A 68 -1.05 -4.06 2.81
CA SER A 68 -0.38 -2.74 2.76
C SER A 68 -0.50 -2.01 1.43
N CYS A 69 -1.05 -2.61 0.36
CA CYS A 69 -1.47 -1.83 -0.81
C CYS A 69 -2.50 -0.75 -0.43
N THR A 70 -3.23 -0.95 0.67
CA THR A 70 -4.13 0.05 1.28
C THR A 70 -3.44 1.38 1.57
N LYS A 71 -2.15 1.35 1.95
CA LYS A 71 -1.41 2.58 2.31
C LYS A 71 -1.32 3.59 1.17
N GLY A 72 -1.20 3.13 -0.07
CA GLY A 72 -1.20 4.03 -1.22
C GLY A 72 -2.53 4.77 -1.39
N LEU A 73 -3.65 4.07 -1.17
CA LEU A 73 -4.99 4.68 -1.19
C LEU A 73 -5.13 5.69 -0.05
N ALA A 74 -4.76 5.29 1.18
CA ALA A 74 -4.83 6.16 2.35
C ALA A 74 -3.93 7.40 2.22
N ALA A 75 -2.72 7.24 1.68
CA ALA A 75 -1.80 8.35 1.44
C ALA A 75 -2.36 9.35 0.43
N ALA A 76 -2.87 8.88 -0.71
CA ALA A 76 -3.50 9.75 -1.69
C ALA A 76 -4.71 10.50 -1.11
N THR A 77 -5.54 9.80 -0.32
CA THR A 77 -6.68 10.40 0.39
C THR A 77 -6.22 11.52 1.34
N THR A 78 -5.15 11.27 2.09
CA THR A 78 -4.59 12.27 3.01
C THR A 78 -4.04 13.46 2.24
N LEU A 79 -3.30 13.23 1.14
CA LEU A 79 -2.77 14.31 0.31
C LEU A 79 -3.88 15.15 -0.34
N ALA A 80 -4.96 14.52 -0.79
CA ALA A 80 -6.13 15.24 -1.31
C ALA A 80 -6.78 16.12 -0.21
N ALA A 81 -6.99 15.57 0.99
CA ALA A 81 -7.54 16.32 2.11
C ALA A 81 -6.67 17.54 2.51
N LEU A 82 -5.36 17.35 2.55
CA LEU A 82 -4.41 18.42 2.86
C LEU A 82 -4.38 19.50 1.77
N GLU A 83 -4.43 19.07 0.50
CA GLU A 83 -4.48 19.97 -0.65
C GLU A 83 -5.73 20.85 -0.64
N ASP A 84 -6.91 20.25 -0.44
CA ASP A 84 -8.19 20.94 -0.35
C ASP A 84 -8.22 21.97 0.80
N ALA A 85 -7.53 21.65 1.91
CA ALA A 85 -7.40 22.56 3.06
C ALA A 85 -6.26 23.57 2.91
N GLY A 86 -5.45 23.52 1.85
CA GLY A 86 -4.29 24.39 1.66
C GLY A 86 -3.15 24.15 2.66
N ILE A 87 -3.02 22.93 3.19
CA ILE A 87 -2.04 22.58 4.22
C ILE A 87 -0.81 21.93 3.57
N GLY A 88 0.37 22.50 3.80
CA GLY A 88 1.65 21.98 3.29
C GLY A 88 2.20 20.83 4.13
N LEU A 89 3.07 20.01 3.53
CA LEU A 89 3.66 18.84 4.20
C LEU A 89 4.69 19.18 5.28
N ASP A 90 5.20 20.39 5.31
CA ASP A 90 6.08 20.97 6.34
C ASP A 90 5.33 21.41 7.60
N THR A 91 3.99 21.41 7.56
CA THR A 91 3.14 21.74 8.70
C THR A 91 3.35 20.73 9.83
N PRO A 92 3.64 21.17 11.07
CA PRO A 92 3.62 20.28 12.24
C PRO A 92 2.25 19.63 12.43
N VAL A 93 2.22 18.33 12.69
CA VAL A 93 0.95 17.61 12.97
C VAL A 93 0.19 18.26 14.13
N ALA A 94 0.89 18.78 15.13
CA ALA A 94 0.31 19.46 16.29
C ALA A 94 -0.52 20.71 15.92
N ALA A 95 -0.30 21.30 14.75
CA ALA A 95 -1.12 22.43 14.27
C ALA A 95 -2.54 22.00 13.84
N ILE A 96 -2.72 20.69 13.52
CA ILE A 96 -4.01 20.10 13.14
C ILE A 96 -4.56 19.27 14.30
N TRP A 97 -3.67 18.63 15.02
CA TRP A 97 -3.95 17.71 16.11
C TRP A 97 -3.13 18.10 17.34
N GLU A 98 -3.66 19.07 18.13
CA GLU A 98 -2.95 19.71 19.23
C GLU A 98 -2.39 18.69 20.25
N SER A 99 -3.20 17.70 20.67
CA SER A 99 -2.80 16.69 21.64
C SER A 99 -1.71 15.72 21.11
N PHE A 100 -1.47 15.66 19.80
CA PHE A 100 -0.34 14.95 19.23
C PHE A 100 1.01 15.55 19.63
N GLY A 101 1.07 16.86 19.87
CA GLY A 101 2.30 17.58 20.20
C GLY A 101 2.95 17.19 21.53
N GLN A 102 2.36 16.28 22.31
CA GLN A 102 2.93 15.73 23.55
C GLN A 102 4.16 14.86 23.26
N ALA A 103 4.92 14.55 24.35
CA ALA A 103 6.03 13.59 24.31
C ALA A 103 7.09 13.91 23.23
N VAL A 104 7.49 15.19 23.17
CA VAL A 104 8.51 15.76 22.24
C VAL A 104 8.16 15.64 20.75
N LYS A 105 6.87 15.68 20.41
CA LYS A 105 6.37 15.62 19.03
C LYS A 105 5.88 16.94 18.45
N GLU A 106 6.08 18.06 19.13
CA GLU A 106 5.58 19.38 18.75
C GLU A 106 5.97 19.78 17.33
N GLN A 107 7.14 19.35 16.88
CA GLN A 107 7.70 19.69 15.58
C GLN A 107 7.60 18.57 14.53
N VAL A 108 7.00 17.42 14.86
CA VAL A 108 6.83 16.34 13.90
C VAL A 108 5.88 16.78 12.79
N THR A 109 6.38 16.77 11.55
CA THR A 109 5.67 17.26 10.37
C THR A 109 4.82 16.19 9.70
N LEU A 110 3.87 16.62 8.87
CA LEU A 110 3.09 15.72 7.99
C LEU A 110 4.00 14.92 7.05
N ALA A 111 5.08 15.53 6.53
CA ALA A 111 6.08 14.84 5.71
C ALA A 111 6.75 13.69 6.48
N GLU A 112 7.04 13.87 7.77
CA GLU A 112 7.66 12.84 8.61
C GLU A 112 6.70 11.69 8.91
N VAL A 113 5.42 11.98 9.14
CA VAL A 113 4.38 10.94 9.27
C VAL A 113 4.27 10.14 7.98
N LEU A 114 4.06 10.81 6.84
CA LEU A 114 3.86 10.18 5.54
C LEU A 114 5.10 9.37 5.06
N SER A 115 6.31 9.76 5.48
CA SER A 115 7.55 9.08 5.08
C SER A 115 8.12 8.12 6.12
N HIS A 116 7.32 7.73 7.11
CA HIS A 116 7.72 6.80 8.19
C HIS A 116 8.88 7.30 9.06
N ARG A 117 9.08 8.62 9.18
CA ARG A 117 10.13 9.25 10.00
C ARG A 117 9.66 9.68 11.38
N ALA A 118 8.34 9.68 11.64
CA ALA A 118 7.77 10.17 12.89
C ALA A 118 8.14 9.36 14.15
N GLY A 119 8.80 8.20 14.02
CA GLY A 119 9.23 7.39 15.16
C GLY A 119 8.12 6.63 15.89
N LEU A 120 6.91 6.59 15.36
CA LEU A 120 5.71 6.03 16.00
C LEU A 120 5.31 4.65 15.44
N ALA A 121 6.29 3.84 15.06
CA ALA A 121 6.01 2.52 14.49
C ALA A 121 5.46 1.51 15.51
N ALA A 122 5.74 1.70 16.79
CA ALA A 122 5.31 0.83 17.89
C ALA A 122 4.81 1.65 19.08
N LEU A 123 3.88 1.09 19.84
CA LEU A 123 3.34 1.67 21.07
C LEU A 123 3.89 0.93 22.29
N SER A 124 4.27 1.63 23.34
CA SER A 124 4.78 1.06 24.58
C SER A 124 3.70 0.22 25.30
N HIS A 125 2.45 0.68 25.22
CA HIS A 125 1.29 0.01 25.79
C HIS A 125 0.21 -0.13 24.70
N PRO A 126 0.37 -1.10 23.76
CA PRO A 126 -0.51 -1.20 22.61
C PRO A 126 -1.93 -1.61 23.01
N PRO A 127 -2.97 -0.79 22.75
CA PRO A 127 -4.36 -1.16 22.96
C PRO A 127 -4.85 -2.16 21.90
N ALA A 128 -6.09 -2.62 22.04
CA ALA A 128 -6.73 -3.43 21.01
C ALA A 128 -6.93 -2.60 19.72
N VAL A 129 -6.75 -3.22 18.56
CA VAL A 129 -6.78 -2.54 17.25
C VAL A 129 -8.16 -1.98 16.89
N ASP A 130 -9.22 -2.54 17.47
CA ASP A 130 -10.61 -2.12 17.29
C ASP A 130 -11.07 -1.05 18.28
N ASP A 131 -10.24 -0.71 19.28
CA ASP A 131 -10.48 0.42 20.19
C ASP A 131 -9.79 1.68 19.63
N TYR A 132 -10.45 2.32 18.66
CA TYR A 132 -9.91 3.50 17.98
C TYR A 132 -9.49 4.61 18.95
N ALA A 133 -10.35 4.92 19.94
CA ALA A 133 -10.08 6.00 20.88
C ALA A 133 -8.84 5.72 21.76
N ALA A 134 -8.69 4.47 22.22
CA ALA A 134 -7.51 4.06 22.96
C ALA A 134 -6.24 4.07 22.11
N VAL A 135 -6.33 3.72 20.81
CA VAL A 135 -5.17 3.79 19.89
C VAL A 135 -4.74 5.23 19.66
N ILE A 136 -5.68 6.16 19.42
CA ILE A 136 -5.39 7.58 19.25
C ILE A 136 -4.74 8.16 20.50
N LYS A 137 -5.30 7.89 21.67
CA LYS A 137 -4.72 8.31 22.96
C LYS A 137 -3.29 7.75 23.14
N ALA A 138 -3.08 6.48 22.83
CA ALA A 138 -1.74 5.89 22.94
C ALA A 138 -0.74 6.53 21.96
N LEU A 139 -1.15 6.92 20.75
CA LEU A 139 -0.32 7.66 19.80
C LEU A 139 0.02 9.09 20.29
N GLU A 140 -0.92 9.74 20.97
CA GLU A 140 -0.68 11.05 21.59
C GLU A 140 0.36 10.97 22.71
N GLU A 141 0.30 9.93 23.53
CA GLU A 141 1.17 9.72 24.69
C GLU A 141 2.52 9.10 24.36
N GLU A 142 2.65 8.39 23.20
CA GLU A 142 3.88 7.71 22.80
C GLU A 142 4.96 8.69 22.40
N ALA A 143 6.17 8.48 22.91
CA ALA A 143 7.36 9.19 22.45
C ALA A 143 7.94 8.55 21.19
N PRO A 144 8.54 9.33 20.26
CA PRO A 144 9.21 8.78 19.09
C PRO A 144 10.31 7.77 19.47
N ARG A 145 10.34 6.62 18.84
CA ARG A 145 11.37 5.59 19.04
C ARG A 145 12.72 5.97 18.43
N TRP A 146 12.73 6.95 17.55
CA TRP A 146 13.91 7.55 16.92
C TRP A 146 13.63 9.00 16.53
N THR A 147 14.68 9.78 16.41
CA THR A 147 14.61 11.18 15.96
C THR A 147 15.31 11.38 14.62
N THR A 148 16.02 10.38 14.12
CA THR A 148 16.73 10.38 12.83
C THR A 148 16.52 9.06 12.11
N GLY A 149 16.54 9.09 10.77
CA GLY A 149 16.25 7.92 9.96
C GLY A 149 14.74 7.65 9.82
N HIS A 150 14.40 6.42 9.49
CA HIS A 150 13.01 5.99 9.32
C HIS A 150 12.83 4.52 9.69
N GLY A 151 11.59 4.11 9.89
CA GLY A 151 11.20 2.73 10.12
C GLY A 151 9.72 2.53 9.82
N TYR A 152 9.41 1.50 9.11
CA TYR A 152 8.07 1.26 8.58
C TYR A 152 7.00 1.20 9.68
N HIS A 153 6.06 2.14 9.66
CA HIS A 153 4.91 2.18 10.57
C HIS A 153 3.85 1.19 10.07
N VAL A 154 3.95 -0.07 10.48
CA VAL A 154 3.19 -1.19 9.92
C VAL A 154 1.68 -0.95 9.99
N ARG A 155 1.18 -0.58 11.20
CA ARG A 155 -0.25 -0.41 11.49
C ARG A 155 -0.58 1.00 11.95
N THR A 156 0.28 1.59 12.77
CA THR A 156 0.09 2.93 13.33
C THR A 156 -0.05 3.99 12.25
N PHE A 157 0.59 3.80 11.08
CA PHE A 157 0.44 4.65 9.90
C PHE A 157 -1.03 4.94 9.55
N GLY A 158 -1.87 3.90 9.53
CA GLY A 158 -3.29 4.07 9.19
C GLY A 158 -4.05 4.90 10.21
N PHE A 159 -3.77 4.72 11.49
CA PHE A 159 -4.41 5.50 12.56
C PHE A 159 -3.97 6.97 12.55
N LEU A 160 -2.69 7.22 12.26
CA LEU A 160 -2.18 8.58 12.10
C LEU A 160 -2.87 9.30 10.93
N LEU A 161 -2.96 8.65 9.76
CA LEU A 161 -3.63 9.23 8.60
C LEU A 161 -5.14 9.37 8.80
N GLU A 162 -5.79 8.38 9.41
CA GLU A 162 -7.22 8.44 9.76
C GLU A 162 -7.52 9.69 10.58
N GLU A 163 -6.77 9.92 11.67
CA GLU A 163 -7.01 11.05 12.55
C GLU A 163 -6.70 12.40 11.87
N ILE A 164 -5.62 12.48 11.07
CA ILE A 164 -5.30 13.68 10.29
C ILE A 164 -6.45 14.01 9.32
N VAL A 165 -6.92 13.05 8.54
CA VAL A 165 -8.01 13.27 7.57
C VAL A 165 -9.29 13.70 8.28
N ARG A 166 -9.68 13.03 9.37
CA ARG A 166 -10.88 13.39 10.14
C ARG A 166 -10.81 14.83 10.67
N ARG A 167 -9.67 15.25 11.17
CA ARG A 167 -9.49 16.61 11.70
C ARG A 167 -9.48 17.67 10.62
N VAL A 168 -8.88 17.38 9.48
CA VAL A 168 -8.76 18.32 8.35
C VAL A 168 -10.10 18.47 7.64
N THR A 169 -10.85 17.37 7.42
CA THR A 169 -12.05 17.38 6.58
C THR A 169 -13.35 17.39 7.36
N GLY A 170 -13.34 16.98 8.64
CA GLY A 170 -14.56 16.68 9.41
C GLY A 170 -15.27 15.39 9.02
N ALA A 171 -14.70 14.59 8.09
CA ALA A 171 -15.27 13.32 7.68
C ALA A 171 -15.33 12.31 8.83
N ALA A 172 -16.29 11.41 8.79
CA ALA A 172 -16.44 10.36 9.81
C ALA A 172 -15.29 9.34 9.78
N SER A 173 -14.67 9.13 8.60
CA SER A 173 -13.51 8.27 8.41
C SER A 173 -12.72 8.65 7.16
N LEU A 174 -11.44 8.25 7.11
CA LEU A 174 -10.62 8.35 5.91
C LEU A 174 -11.22 7.54 4.76
N GLY A 175 -11.76 6.34 5.06
CA GLY A 175 -12.40 5.51 4.05
C GLY A 175 -13.66 6.13 3.44
N GLY A 176 -14.46 6.85 4.24
CA GLY A 176 -15.59 7.64 3.75
C GLY A 176 -15.13 8.76 2.82
N PHE A 177 -14.12 9.52 3.23
CA PHE A 177 -13.55 10.58 2.39
C PHE A 177 -12.87 10.04 1.12
N TRP A 178 -12.14 8.90 1.22
CA TRP A 178 -11.62 8.17 0.05
C TRP A 178 -12.73 7.86 -0.96
N ARG A 179 -13.85 7.34 -0.48
CA ARG A 179 -14.97 6.95 -1.34
C ARG A 179 -15.55 8.15 -2.08
N GLU A 180 -15.85 9.22 -1.34
CA GLU A 180 -16.48 10.44 -1.86
C GLU A 180 -15.55 11.23 -2.78
N ALA A 181 -14.31 11.47 -2.34
CA ALA A 181 -13.38 12.37 -3.04
C ALA A 181 -12.70 11.74 -4.23
N LEU A 182 -12.42 10.42 -4.20
CA LEU A 182 -11.59 9.76 -5.20
C LEU A 182 -12.25 8.52 -5.82
N ALA A 183 -12.74 7.56 -5.01
CA ALA A 183 -13.12 6.27 -5.55
C ALA A 183 -14.39 6.32 -6.40
N GLU A 184 -15.44 7.02 -5.95
CA GLU A 184 -16.69 7.17 -6.72
C GLU A 184 -16.50 7.99 -7.98
N PRO A 185 -15.89 9.18 -7.95
CA PRO A 185 -15.66 9.98 -9.15
C PRO A 185 -14.84 9.26 -10.22
N LEU A 186 -13.96 8.35 -9.81
CA LEU A 186 -13.09 7.58 -10.69
C LEU A 186 -13.64 6.19 -11.04
N GLY A 187 -14.77 5.78 -10.46
CA GLY A 187 -15.33 4.44 -10.62
C GLY A 187 -14.42 3.32 -10.12
N LEU A 188 -13.63 3.57 -9.06
CA LEU A 188 -12.64 2.62 -8.56
C LEU A 188 -13.27 1.56 -7.67
N ASP A 189 -13.01 0.31 -8.01
CA ASP A 189 -13.39 -0.85 -7.21
C ASP A 189 -12.28 -1.18 -6.18
N ALA A 190 -12.07 -0.22 -5.28
CA ALA A 190 -11.10 -0.26 -4.19
C ALA A 190 -11.71 0.42 -2.96
N TRP A 191 -11.63 -0.22 -1.80
CA TRP A 191 -12.39 0.10 -0.62
C TRP A 191 -11.50 0.20 0.62
N ILE A 192 -11.74 1.23 1.42
CA ILE A 192 -11.32 1.34 2.81
C ILE A 192 -12.61 1.46 3.62
N GLY A 193 -13.14 0.32 4.08
CA GLY A 193 -14.51 0.21 4.56
C GLY A 193 -15.46 -0.32 3.48
N LEU A 194 -15.51 -1.64 3.31
CA LEU A 194 -16.35 -2.31 2.32
C LEU A 194 -17.81 -2.38 2.80
N PRO A 195 -18.83 -2.01 2.01
CA PRO A 195 -20.24 -2.21 2.37
C PRO A 195 -20.61 -3.71 2.29
N GLU A 196 -21.62 -4.11 3.08
CA GLU A 196 -22.08 -5.50 3.18
C GLU A 196 -22.55 -6.07 1.83
N SER A 197 -23.08 -5.21 0.95
CA SER A 197 -23.52 -5.60 -0.39
C SER A 197 -22.44 -6.21 -1.26
N GLU A 198 -21.15 -5.99 -0.92
CA GLU A 198 -19.99 -6.43 -1.71
C GLU A 198 -19.33 -7.70 -1.17
N ASP A 199 -19.81 -8.25 -0.04
CA ASP A 199 -19.18 -9.40 0.65
C ASP A 199 -19.02 -10.63 -0.24
N ASP A 200 -20.02 -10.92 -1.06
CA ASP A 200 -20.01 -12.08 -1.95
C ASP A 200 -18.91 -12.02 -3.01
N ARG A 201 -18.35 -10.83 -3.25
CA ARG A 201 -17.24 -10.63 -4.20
C ARG A 201 -15.87 -10.83 -3.56
N VAL A 202 -15.78 -10.95 -2.22
CA VAL A 202 -14.50 -11.03 -1.54
C VAL A 202 -13.95 -12.45 -1.55
N ALA A 203 -12.72 -12.60 -2.03
CA ALA A 203 -11.98 -13.84 -2.02
C ALA A 203 -11.35 -14.10 -0.63
N GLU A 204 -11.38 -15.36 -0.21
CA GLU A 204 -10.74 -15.83 1.02
C GLU A 204 -9.23 -15.76 0.92
N LEU A 205 -8.55 -15.02 1.80
CA LEU A 205 -7.10 -15.10 1.93
C LEU A 205 -6.69 -16.46 2.50
N VAL A 206 -5.79 -17.12 1.80
CA VAL A 206 -5.24 -18.43 2.18
C VAL A 206 -3.78 -18.25 2.59
N PRO A 207 -3.40 -18.63 3.82
CA PRO A 207 -2.04 -18.41 4.31
C PRO A 207 -1.02 -19.25 3.52
N GLY A 208 0.10 -18.62 3.20
CA GLY A 208 1.26 -19.28 2.62
C GLY A 208 2.01 -20.14 3.64
N ARG A 209 2.88 -21.00 3.17
CA ARG A 209 3.78 -21.81 4.01
C ARG A 209 5.02 -20.96 4.34
N PHE A 210 5.58 -20.90 5.57
CA PHE A 210 6.70 -20.05 6.01
C PHE A 210 8.10 -20.54 5.60
N GLY A 211 9.00 -19.62 5.23
CA GLY A 211 10.40 -19.85 4.93
C GLY A 211 11.04 -18.56 4.43
N ALA A 212 12.25 -18.27 4.88
CA ALA A 212 13.04 -17.17 4.33
C ALA A 212 13.71 -17.65 3.04
N GLU A 213 13.73 -16.81 2.02
CA GLU A 213 14.39 -17.10 0.74
C GLU A 213 15.88 -16.75 0.77
N ASN A 214 16.28 -15.86 1.69
CA ASN A 214 17.64 -15.36 1.84
C ASN A 214 17.95 -14.93 3.28
N ASP A 215 19.23 -14.62 3.55
CA ASP A 215 19.73 -14.22 4.88
C ASP A 215 19.10 -12.92 5.39
N GLU A 216 18.77 -11.98 4.52
CA GLU A 216 18.10 -10.72 4.89
C GLU A 216 16.70 -10.99 5.44
N GLU A 217 15.94 -11.81 4.76
CA GLU A 217 14.62 -12.26 5.23
C GLU A 217 14.72 -13.10 6.50
N ALA A 218 15.70 -13.99 6.57
CA ALA A 218 15.92 -14.79 7.76
C ALA A 218 16.20 -13.92 9.00
N ARG A 219 16.97 -12.84 8.83
CA ARG A 219 17.23 -11.84 9.88
C ARG A 219 15.92 -11.12 10.28
N PHE A 220 15.13 -10.68 9.32
CA PHE A 220 13.85 -10.02 9.57
C PHE A 220 12.90 -10.95 10.34
N TYR A 221 12.73 -12.22 9.94
CA TYR A 221 11.85 -13.16 10.63
C TYR A 221 12.32 -13.54 12.02
N ARG A 222 13.65 -13.60 12.27
CA ARG A 222 14.17 -13.75 13.64
C ARG A 222 13.78 -12.55 14.51
N SER A 223 13.94 -11.33 13.98
CA SER A 223 13.55 -10.11 14.71
C SER A 223 12.03 -9.98 14.92
N LEU A 224 11.22 -10.49 13.99
CA LEU A 224 9.77 -10.57 14.16
C LEU A 224 9.37 -11.54 15.28
N GLY A 225 10.19 -12.58 15.54
CA GLY A 225 10.02 -13.53 16.65
C GLY A 225 10.51 -13.00 18.02
N ASP A 226 11.33 -11.97 18.03
CA ASP A 226 11.84 -11.32 19.24
C ASP A 226 10.83 -10.30 19.77
N ARG A 227 10.04 -10.69 20.76
CA ARG A 227 8.93 -9.88 21.30
C ARG A 227 9.34 -8.53 21.88
N ASP A 228 10.56 -8.41 22.34
CA ASP A 228 11.11 -7.19 22.93
C ASP A 228 11.75 -6.29 21.86
N GLY A 229 11.97 -6.82 20.66
CA GLY A 229 12.52 -6.10 19.52
C GLY A 229 11.53 -5.17 18.84
N LEU A 230 12.04 -4.05 18.31
CA LEU A 230 11.22 -3.03 17.62
C LEU A 230 10.39 -3.60 16.48
N THR A 231 10.95 -4.53 15.69
CA THR A 231 10.23 -5.17 14.58
C THR A 231 8.97 -5.87 15.06
N ALA A 232 9.07 -6.74 16.07
CA ALA A 232 7.91 -7.45 16.62
C ALA A 232 6.89 -6.49 17.24
N GLN A 233 7.35 -5.47 17.95
CA GLN A 233 6.48 -4.45 18.52
C GLN A 233 5.73 -3.67 17.44
N ALA A 234 6.38 -3.27 16.34
CA ALA A 234 5.74 -2.55 15.24
C ALA A 234 4.68 -3.39 14.51
N PHE A 235 4.92 -4.69 14.33
CA PHE A 235 3.95 -5.61 13.76
C PHE A 235 2.81 -5.96 14.73
N GLY A 236 3.06 -5.84 16.03
CA GLY A 236 2.11 -6.11 17.11
C GLY A 236 1.30 -4.91 17.59
N SER A 237 1.56 -3.70 17.11
CA SER A 237 0.99 -2.45 17.62
C SER A 237 0.10 -1.73 16.60
N PRO A 238 -1.18 -1.51 16.89
CA PRO A 238 -2.01 -2.00 18.02
C PRO A 238 -2.22 -3.52 18.00
N ARG A 239 -2.67 -4.09 19.12
CA ARG A 239 -2.85 -5.55 19.30
C ARG A 239 -4.07 -6.08 18.55
N GLY A 240 -3.99 -7.30 18.07
CA GLY A 240 -5.07 -8.00 17.35
C GLY A 240 -4.79 -8.18 15.87
N LEU A 241 -5.62 -8.94 15.19
CA LEU A 241 -5.54 -9.22 13.75
C LEU A 241 -4.15 -9.75 13.31
N HIS A 242 -3.60 -10.70 14.10
CA HIS A 242 -2.25 -11.24 13.84
C HIS A 242 -2.22 -12.40 12.84
N SER A 243 -3.38 -12.92 12.44
CA SER A 243 -3.47 -14.03 11.50
C SER A 243 -4.07 -13.60 10.16
N VAL A 244 -3.70 -14.31 9.11
CA VAL A 244 -4.31 -14.14 7.79
C VAL A 244 -5.83 -14.35 7.86
N GLY A 245 -6.27 -15.36 8.62
CA GLY A 245 -7.70 -15.65 8.82
C GLY A 245 -8.49 -14.50 9.45
N ALA A 246 -7.84 -13.65 10.25
CA ALA A 246 -8.52 -12.49 10.84
C ALA A 246 -8.92 -11.44 9.80
N LEU A 247 -8.22 -11.36 8.67
CA LEU A 247 -8.57 -10.47 7.56
C LEU A 247 -9.70 -11.02 6.67
N ASN A 248 -10.10 -12.28 6.88
CA ASN A 248 -11.27 -12.85 6.24
C ASN A 248 -12.58 -12.55 7.00
N ASP A 249 -12.50 -11.86 8.15
CA ASP A 249 -13.70 -11.44 8.89
C ASP A 249 -14.33 -10.20 8.23
N PRO A 250 -15.60 -10.27 7.81
CA PRO A 250 -16.31 -9.12 7.25
C PRO A 250 -16.31 -7.88 8.14
N LYS A 251 -16.23 -8.04 9.46
CA LYS A 251 -16.09 -6.89 10.38
C LYS A 251 -14.82 -6.08 10.12
N VAL A 252 -13.72 -6.74 9.76
CA VAL A 252 -12.44 -6.08 9.42
C VAL A 252 -12.60 -5.30 8.11
N TRP A 253 -13.32 -5.84 7.14
CA TRP A 253 -13.60 -5.15 5.87
C TRP A 253 -14.46 -3.89 6.08
N ARG A 254 -15.44 -3.94 7.01
CA ARG A 254 -16.30 -2.78 7.36
C ARG A 254 -15.51 -1.65 8.00
N ILE A 255 -14.57 -2.00 8.91
CA ILE A 255 -13.71 -0.99 9.56
C ILE A 255 -12.75 -0.38 8.55
N GLY A 256 -12.15 -1.18 7.66
CA GLY A 256 -11.27 -0.71 6.61
C GLY A 256 -10.02 -0.02 7.14
N TYR A 257 -9.23 -0.68 7.99
CA TYR A 257 -8.01 -0.10 8.57
C TYR A 257 -7.10 0.50 7.49
N PRO A 258 -6.79 1.83 7.50
CA PRO A 258 -6.14 2.49 6.37
C PRO A 258 -4.68 2.09 6.10
N ALA A 259 -4.08 1.26 6.96
CA ALA A 259 -2.74 0.72 6.72
C ALA A 259 -2.73 -0.68 6.10
N PHE A 260 -3.83 -1.48 6.24
CA PHE A 260 -3.79 -2.91 5.91
C PHE A 260 -5.15 -3.57 5.67
N GLY A 261 -6.25 -2.86 5.88
CA GLY A 261 -7.62 -3.40 5.85
C GLY A 261 -8.39 -3.09 4.57
N GLY A 262 -7.76 -2.55 3.55
CA GLY A 262 -8.39 -2.29 2.26
C GLY A 262 -8.72 -3.56 1.51
N VAL A 263 -9.82 -3.51 0.75
CA VAL A 263 -10.30 -4.57 -0.11
C VAL A 263 -10.42 -4.02 -1.53
N ALA A 264 -9.83 -4.69 -2.52
CA ALA A 264 -9.79 -4.12 -3.87
C ALA A 264 -9.74 -5.19 -4.97
N SER A 265 -10.14 -4.80 -6.18
CA SER A 265 -9.86 -5.52 -7.41
C SER A 265 -8.52 -5.08 -8.02
N ALA A 266 -7.90 -5.92 -8.86
CA ALA A 266 -6.72 -5.53 -9.61
C ALA A 266 -7.00 -4.33 -10.52
N ARG A 267 -8.18 -4.32 -11.16
CA ARG A 267 -8.62 -3.25 -12.06
C ARG A 267 -8.73 -1.92 -11.31
N GLY A 268 -9.37 -1.90 -10.13
CA GLY A 268 -9.53 -0.69 -9.32
C GLY A 268 -8.19 -0.10 -8.88
N LEU A 269 -7.25 -0.94 -8.40
CA LEU A 269 -5.91 -0.49 -8.03
C LEU A 269 -5.11 -0.01 -9.25
N ALA A 270 -5.12 -0.75 -10.36
CA ALA A 270 -4.37 -0.36 -11.56
C ALA A 270 -4.89 0.94 -12.18
N ALA A 271 -6.21 1.16 -12.21
CA ALA A 271 -6.82 2.40 -12.67
C ALA A 271 -6.42 3.58 -11.76
N PHE A 272 -6.44 3.41 -10.44
CA PHE A 272 -5.98 4.41 -9.48
C PHE A 272 -4.52 4.81 -9.74
N TYR A 273 -3.61 3.85 -9.84
CA TYR A 273 -2.21 4.13 -10.11
C TYR A 273 -1.97 4.65 -11.54
N GLY A 274 -2.78 4.25 -12.51
CA GLY A 274 -2.78 4.81 -13.88
C GLY A 274 -3.13 6.30 -13.88
N MET A 275 -4.13 6.70 -13.11
CA MET A 275 -4.50 8.10 -12.91
C MET A 275 -3.33 8.89 -12.31
N LEU A 276 -2.66 8.36 -11.27
CA LEU A 276 -1.48 9.02 -10.69
C LEU A 276 -0.31 9.11 -11.69
N ALA A 277 -0.06 8.04 -12.46
CA ALA A 277 1.02 7.99 -13.44
C ALA A 277 0.88 9.01 -14.57
N GLN A 278 -0.35 9.42 -14.90
CA GLN A 278 -0.61 10.45 -15.93
C GLN A 278 -0.77 11.86 -15.36
N GLY A 279 -0.27 12.11 -14.17
CA GLY A 279 -0.26 13.44 -13.55
C GLY A 279 -1.53 13.78 -12.78
N GLY A 280 -2.14 12.79 -12.13
CA GLY A 280 -3.26 12.97 -11.19
C GLY A 280 -4.54 13.50 -11.84
N ARG A 281 -4.80 13.15 -13.10
CA ARG A 281 -5.95 13.64 -13.87
C ARG A 281 -6.87 12.50 -14.29
N CYS A 282 -8.17 12.79 -14.32
CA CYS A 282 -9.18 11.92 -14.87
C CYS A 282 -10.20 12.74 -15.66
N ALA A 283 -10.57 12.29 -16.86
CA ALA A 283 -11.53 12.96 -17.73
C ALA A 283 -11.26 14.48 -17.90
N GLY A 284 -9.98 14.88 -17.92
CA GLY A 284 -9.57 16.27 -18.04
C GLY A 284 -9.54 17.06 -16.72
N THR A 285 -10.10 16.55 -15.63
CA THR A 285 -10.07 17.18 -14.30
C THR A 285 -8.79 16.80 -13.54
N ALA A 286 -8.12 17.78 -12.94
CA ALA A 286 -6.99 17.54 -12.05
C ALA A 286 -7.54 17.21 -10.65
N LEU A 287 -7.13 16.05 -10.12
CA LEU A 287 -7.45 15.59 -8.77
C LEU A 287 -6.32 15.86 -7.78
N PHE A 288 -5.13 16.13 -8.30
CA PHE A 288 -3.95 16.48 -7.51
C PHE A 288 -3.19 17.61 -8.20
N ASN A 289 -2.68 18.53 -7.42
CA ASN A 289 -1.78 19.56 -7.89
C ASN A 289 -0.35 19.00 -8.09
N GLN A 290 0.52 19.80 -8.74
CA GLN A 290 1.89 19.38 -9.03
C GLN A 290 2.77 19.19 -7.77
N SER A 291 2.42 19.85 -6.65
CA SER A 291 3.15 19.69 -5.39
C SER A 291 2.87 18.32 -4.78
N SER A 292 1.60 17.92 -4.71
CA SER A 292 1.17 16.60 -4.21
C SER A 292 1.75 15.47 -5.06
N LEU A 293 1.73 15.61 -6.39
CA LEU A 293 2.31 14.61 -7.31
C LEU A 293 3.83 14.49 -7.12
N ARG A 294 4.55 15.61 -6.99
CA ARG A 294 5.98 15.57 -6.69
C ARG A 294 6.26 14.94 -5.34
N ALA A 295 5.43 15.18 -4.33
CA ALA A 295 5.57 14.55 -3.03
C ALA A 295 5.36 13.02 -3.06
N MET A 296 4.49 12.51 -3.96
CA MET A 296 4.31 11.07 -4.20
C MET A 296 5.51 10.44 -4.93
N GLU A 297 6.19 11.19 -5.80
CA GLU A 297 7.32 10.71 -6.60
C GLU A 297 8.69 10.89 -5.92
N SER A 298 8.88 11.94 -5.15
CA SER A 298 10.18 12.31 -4.60
C SER A 298 10.44 11.59 -3.28
N PRO A 299 11.59 10.91 -3.11
CA PRO A 299 11.91 10.25 -1.85
C PRO A 299 12.09 11.30 -0.74
N LEU A 300 11.40 11.09 0.38
CA LEU A 300 11.52 11.86 1.62
C LEU A 300 12.36 11.11 2.67
N ALA A 301 12.46 9.80 2.53
CA ALA A 301 13.30 8.93 3.35
C ALA A 301 13.94 7.86 2.48
N GLN A 302 15.22 7.56 2.70
CA GLN A 302 15.93 6.41 2.10
C GLN A 302 17.07 5.98 3.01
N GLY A 303 17.31 4.69 3.07
CA GLY A 303 18.40 4.06 3.82
C GLY A 303 17.92 2.86 4.62
N GLN A 304 18.65 2.51 5.68
CA GLN A 304 18.36 1.39 6.55
C GLN A 304 17.06 1.64 7.33
N ASP A 305 16.05 0.82 7.09
CA ASP A 305 14.79 0.84 7.81
C ASP A 305 14.93 0.13 9.17
N GLN A 306 14.53 0.82 10.24
CA GLN A 306 14.69 0.33 11.60
C GLN A 306 13.71 -0.80 11.98
N VAL A 307 12.63 -0.98 11.19
CA VAL A 307 11.61 -2.01 11.41
C VAL A 307 11.80 -3.19 10.45
N PHE A 308 12.01 -2.92 9.16
CA PHE A 308 12.25 -3.97 8.17
C PHE A 308 13.68 -4.53 8.19
N LEU A 309 14.62 -3.83 8.82
CA LEU A 309 16.05 -4.19 8.93
C LEU A 309 16.74 -4.37 7.56
N ARG A 310 16.28 -3.62 6.57
CA ARG A 310 16.76 -3.59 5.20
C ARG A 310 16.68 -2.19 4.63
N GLU A 311 17.35 -1.95 3.51
CA GLU A 311 17.24 -0.68 2.82
C GLU A 311 15.82 -0.48 2.24
N THR A 312 15.21 0.67 2.50
CA THR A 312 13.94 1.10 1.94
C THR A 312 13.97 2.56 1.54
N ALA A 313 13.02 2.96 0.71
CA ALA A 313 12.79 4.38 0.38
C ALA A 313 11.29 4.67 0.41
N PHE A 314 10.93 5.85 0.92
CA PHE A 314 9.55 6.32 0.99
C PHE A 314 9.43 7.76 0.49
N ALA A 315 8.41 8.01 -0.29
CA ALA A 315 7.89 9.33 -0.62
C ALA A 315 6.75 9.69 0.36
N ALA A 316 5.90 10.64 0.03
CA ALA A 316 4.75 10.99 0.87
C ALA A 316 3.68 9.87 0.84
N GLY A 317 3.84 8.88 1.70
CA GLY A 317 2.95 7.74 1.91
C GLY A 317 3.08 6.59 0.90
N PHE A 318 4.02 6.68 -0.03
CA PHE A 318 4.30 5.65 -1.03
C PHE A 318 5.70 5.07 -0.85
N MET A 319 5.80 3.76 -1.05
CA MET A 319 7.10 3.10 -1.12
C MET A 319 7.73 3.36 -2.49
N LYS A 320 9.05 3.49 -2.50
CA LYS A 320 9.91 3.57 -3.69
C LYS A 320 10.99 2.51 -3.65
N ASP A 321 11.58 2.25 -4.78
CA ASP A 321 12.82 1.48 -4.82
C ASP A 321 14.00 2.37 -4.41
N PRO A 322 14.87 1.92 -3.50
CA PRO A 322 16.07 2.65 -3.15
C PRO A 322 17.04 2.78 -4.36
N VAL A 323 17.79 3.87 -4.38
CA VAL A 323 18.82 4.13 -5.40
C VAL A 323 20.19 4.26 -4.76
N ASP A 324 21.23 3.83 -5.47
CA ASP A 324 22.61 4.02 -5.07
C ASP A 324 23.12 5.45 -5.35
N ALA A 325 24.36 5.74 -5.01
CA ALA A 325 24.99 7.05 -5.23
C ALA A 325 25.11 7.42 -6.73
N ALA A 326 25.06 6.46 -7.63
CA ALA A 326 25.06 6.67 -9.08
C ALA A 326 23.64 6.88 -9.66
N GLY A 327 22.59 6.75 -8.83
CA GLY A 327 21.19 6.87 -9.22
C GLY A 327 20.61 5.57 -9.80
N GLY A 328 21.34 4.45 -9.71
CA GLY A 328 20.84 3.13 -10.08
C GLY A 328 19.97 2.52 -8.97
N LYS A 329 18.89 1.83 -9.34
CA LYS A 329 18.08 1.12 -8.35
C LYS A 329 18.85 -0.04 -7.73
N THR A 330 18.87 -0.11 -6.40
CA THR A 330 19.43 -1.25 -5.65
C THR A 330 18.43 -2.40 -5.53
N ARG A 331 17.14 -2.10 -5.81
CA ARG A 331 16.02 -3.03 -5.83
C ARG A 331 15.00 -2.54 -6.86
N ALA A 332 14.34 -3.45 -7.56
CA ALA A 332 13.36 -3.14 -8.60
C ALA A 332 12.02 -3.84 -8.33
N LEU A 333 11.27 -3.34 -7.35
CA LEU A 333 9.92 -3.81 -7.06
C LEU A 333 8.90 -3.26 -8.07
N PHE A 334 9.13 -2.02 -8.51
CA PHE A 334 8.23 -1.24 -9.37
C PHE A 334 8.84 -1.00 -10.77
N GLY A 335 9.51 -2.03 -11.32
CA GLY A 335 10.18 -1.94 -12.61
C GLY A 335 11.43 -1.04 -12.61
N PRO A 336 11.98 -0.70 -13.79
CA PRO A 336 13.27 -0.02 -13.91
C PRO A 336 13.24 1.48 -13.62
N SER A 337 12.06 2.13 -13.73
CA SER A 337 11.95 3.58 -13.58
C SER A 337 12.19 4.05 -12.13
N THR A 338 13.11 5.00 -11.94
CA THR A 338 13.33 5.63 -10.62
C THR A 338 12.17 6.57 -10.22
N ARG A 339 11.28 6.91 -11.15
CA ARG A 339 10.07 7.69 -10.87
C ARG A 339 8.94 6.83 -10.30
N ALA A 340 8.97 5.51 -10.52
CA ALA A 340 7.92 4.61 -10.07
C ALA A 340 7.76 4.65 -8.55
N PHE A 341 6.50 4.56 -8.10
CA PHE A 341 6.11 4.53 -6.70
C PHE A 341 4.82 3.72 -6.52
N GLY A 342 4.66 3.12 -5.37
CA GLY A 342 3.48 2.27 -5.12
C GLY A 342 3.49 1.69 -3.73
N HIS A 343 2.84 0.55 -3.55
CA HIS A 343 2.93 -0.20 -2.30
C HIS A 343 2.71 -1.70 -2.53
N PRO A 344 3.59 -2.56 -1.98
CA PRO A 344 3.33 -3.99 -1.90
C PRO A 344 2.37 -4.31 -0.74
N GLY A 345 1.62 -5.40 -0.88
CA GLY A 345 0.86 -6.02 0.20
C GLY A 345 1.55 -7.29 0.70
N ALA A 346 1.46 -7.58 2.00
CA ALA A 346 1.97 -8.82 2.55
C ALA A 346 1.38 -10.03 1.81
N GLY A 347 2.22 -11.02 1.50
CA GLY A 347 1.81 -12.24 0.83
C GLY A 347 1.78 -12.17 -0.70
N GLY A 348 2.10 -11.02 -1.33
CA GLY A 348 2.37 -10.98 -2.76
C GLY A 348 1.61 -9.93 -3.58
N SER A 349 0.51 -9.33 -3.09
CA SER A 349 -0.15 -8.23 -3.83
C SER A 349 0.82 -7.08 -4.07
N LEU A 350 0.74 -6.45 -5.24
CA LEU A 350 1.62 -5.37 -5.64
C LEU A 350 0.87 -4.39 -6.52
N ALA A 351 0.94 -3.08 -6.21
CA ALA A 351 0.36 -2.06 -7.06
C ALA A 351 1.25 -0.80 -7.11
N PHE A 352 1.41 -0.21 -8.28
CA PHE A 352 2.28 0.95 -8.46
C PHE A 352 1.92 1.79 -9.69
N ALA A 353 2.40 3.04 -9.67
CA ALA A 353 2.44 3.97 -10.78
C ALA A 353 3.87 4.07 -11.36
N ASP A 354 4.01 4.10 -12.66
CA ASP A 354 5.24 4.55 -13.34
C ASP A 354 4.95 5.77 -14.21
N PRO A 355 5.22 6.98 -13.71
CA PRO A 355 5.01 8.22 -14.47
C PRO A 355 5.87 8.33 -15.72
N SER A 356 6.97 7.58 -15.87
CA SER A 356 7.81 7.58 -17.07
C SER A 356 7.14 6.89 -18.25
N MET A 357 6.31 5.89 -17.95
CA MET A 357 5.54 5.11 -18.93
C MET A 357 4.06 5.48 -18.94
N GLY A 358 3.59 6.30 -17.99
CA GLY A 358 2.17 6.56 -17.78
C GLY A 358 1.38 5.31 -17.37
N ILE A 359 2.04 4.36 -16.69
CA ILE A 359 1.48 3.04 -16.36
C ILE A 359 0.98 3.01 -14.91
N GLY A 360 -0.22 2.45 -14.73
CA GLY A 360 -0.69 1.87 -13.49
C GLY A 360 -0.71 0.34 -13.61
N PHE A 361 -0.10 -0.32 -12.65
CA PHE A 361 -0.05 -1.77 -12.55
C PHE A 361 -0.64 -2.24 -11.23
N ALA A 362 -1.39 -3.33 -11.25
CA ALA A 362 -1.76 -4.04 -10.03
C ALA A 362 -1.86 -5.55 -10.27
N TYR A 363 -1.31 -6.29 -9.32
CA TYR A 363 -1.49 -7.72 -9.17
C TYR A 363 -2.04 -8.00 -7.77
N VAL A 364 -3.14 -8.73 -7.69
CA VAL A 364 -3.77 -9.15 -6.44
C VAL A 364 -3.99 -10.67 -6.45
N MET A 365 -3.91 -11.29 -5.29
CA MET A 365 -4.03 -12.75 -5.16
C MET A 365 -4.60 -13.12 -3.78
N ASN A 366 -5.12 -14.33 -3.65
CA ASN A 366 -5.57 -14.84 -2.37
C ASN A 366 -4.69 -15.95 -1.77
N GLN A 367 -3.87 -16.63 -2.57
CA GLN A 367 -2.86 -17.54 -2.06
C GLN A 367 -1.63 -16.76 -1.64
N MET A 368 -1.56 -16.41 -0.36
CA MET A 368 -0.43 -15.64 0.14
C MET A 368 0.88 -16.42 0.05
N GLU A 369 1.94 -15.72 -0.27
CA GLU A 369 3.30 -16.17 -0.05
C GLU A 369 3.75 -15.83 1.37
N ARG A 370 4.89 -16.38 1.77
CA ARG A 370 5.41 -16.31 3.12
C ARG A 370 6.13 -15.01 3.43
N SER A 371 6.31 -14.17 2.42
CA SER A 371 7.06 -12.93 2.54
C SER A 371 6.14 -11.74 2.79
N VAL A 372 6.60 -10.79 3.59
CA VAL A 372 6.01 -9.45 3.67
C VAL A 372 6.48 -8.55 2.52
N PHE A 373 7.42 -9.05 1.72
CA PHE A 373 7.95 -8.39 0.54
C PHE A 373 7.45 -9.09 -0.73
N PRO A 374 7.40 -8.38 -1.88
CA PRO A 374 7.10 -9.02 -3.16
C PRO A 374 8.11 -10.11 -3.48
N THR A 375 7.61 -11.21 -3.99
CA THR A 375 8.38 -12.40 -4.35
C THR A 375 8.39 -12.60 -5.86
N GLU A 376 9.06 -13.66 -6.32
CA GLU A 376 9.21 -13.98 -7.74
C GLU A 376 7.88 -14.04 -8.49
N LYS A 377 6.81 -14.44 -7.83
CA LYS A 377 5.46 -14.50 -8.38
C LYS A 377 4.96 -13.15 -8.91
N ALA A 378 5.09 -12.10 -8.11
CA ALA A 378 4.73 -10.74 -8.51
C ALA A 378 5.79 -10.11 -9.43
N LEU A 379 7.08 -10.32 -9.09
CA LEU A 379 8.19 -9.66 -9.77
C LEU A 379 8.40 -10.17 -11.21
N SER A 380 8.10 -11.43 -11.50
CA SER A 380 8.12 -11.97 -12.87
C SER A 380 7.04 -11.34 -13.76
N LEU A 381 5.87 -10.98 -13.20
CA LEU A 381 4.86 -10.22 -13.93
C LEU A 381 5.34 -8.80 -14.25
N VAL A 382 6.01 -8.14 -13.30
CA VAL A 382 6.62 -6.83 -13.53
C VAL A 382 7.71 -6.92 -14.59
N ALA A 383 8.60 -7.93 -14.54
CA ALA A 383 9.65 -8.13 -15.54
C ALA A 383 9.08 -8.28 -16.97
N CYS A 384 8.01 -9.09 -17.13
CA CYS A 384 7.30 -9.20 -18.40
C CYS A 384 6.79 -7.84 -18.92
N LEU A 385 6.22 -7.01 -18.06
CA LEU A 385 5.69 -5.69 -18.41
C LEU A 385 6.77 -4.79 -18.98
N TYR A 386 8.00 -4.86 -18.45
CA TYR A 386 9.13 -4.04 -18.92
C TYR A 386 9.99 -4.74 -19.98
N GLY A 387 9.73 -6.00 -20.30
CA GLY A 387 10.51 -6.78 -21.27
C GLY A 387 11.89 -7.18 -20.76
N GLU A 388 11.98 -7.38 -19.43
CA GLU A 388 13.17 -7.89 -18.77
C GLU A 388 13.08 -9.42 -18.66
N THR A 389 14.19 -10.11 -18.88
CA THR A 389 14.32 -11.53 -18.59
C THR A 389 14.84 -11.71 -17.16
N ARG A 390 14.10 -12.40 -16.32
CA ARG A 390 14.56 -12.82 -15.00
C ARG A 390 15.01 -14.28 -15.02
#